data_7f00b624013a35115769b28e1dec194e
#
_entry.id   7f00b624013a35115769b28e1dec194e
#
_cell.length_a   1.000
_cell.length_b   1.000
_cell.length_c   1.000
_cell.angle_alpha   90.00
_cell.angle_beta   90.00
_cell.angle_gamma   90.00
#
_symmetry.space_group_name_H-M   'P 1'
#
loop_
_entity.id
_entity.type
_entity.pdbx_description
1 polymer ?
#
loop_
_entity_poly.entity_id
_entity_poly.type
_entity_poly.pdbx_seq_one_letter_code
_entity_poly.pdbx_strand_id
1 'polypeptide(L)' 'MITKYEQVKKYYDSGLWTKKQVYNAVGRWITNEEYEQITGEVYK' A
#
# COMPACT_ATOMS: atom_id res chain seq x y z
N MET A 1 -5.99 -14.62 -8.79
CA MET A 1 -4.98 -14.58 -7.71
C MET A 1 -4.70 -13.12 -7.36
N ILE A 2 -4.67 -12.81 -6.07
CA ILE A 2 -4.48 -11.44 -5.60
C ILE A 2 -2.98 -11.12 -5.56
N THR A 3 -2.60 -10.00 -6.15
CA THR A 3 -1.21 -9.53 -6.08
C THR A 3 -0.96 -8.88 -4.72
N LYS A 4 0.32 -8.66 -4.38
CA LYS A 4 0.66 -7.95 -3.16
C LYS A 4 0.06 -6.54 -3.16
N TYR A 5 0.07 -5.88 -4.31
CA TYR A 5 -0.55 -4.57 -4.44
C TYR A 5 -2.03 -4.61 -4.05
N GLU A 6 -2.75 -5.57 -4.58
CA GLU A 6 -4.18 -5.69 -4.28
C GLU A 6 -4.43 -6.02 -2.82
N GLN A 7 -3.58 -6.85 -2.23
CA GLN A 7 -3.69 -7.18 -0.82
C GLN A 7 -3.51 -5.94 0.05
N VAL A 8 -2.46 -5.18 -0.20
CA VAL A 8 -2.17 -3.99 0.59
C VAL A 8 -3.27 -2.95 0.39
N LYS A 9 -3.72 -2.78 -0.83
CA LYS A 9 -4.81 -1.84 -1.12
C LYS A 9 -6.07 -2.23 -0.35
N LYS A 10 -6.39 -3.52 -0.33
CA LYS A 10 -7.57 -4.00 0.38
C LYS A 10 -7.45 -3.76 1.87
N TYR A 11 -6.28 -4.01 2.45
CA TYR A 11 -6.07 -3.78 3.87
C TYR A 11 -6.19 -2.30 4.23
N TYR A 12 -5.66 -1.45 3.38
CA TYR A 12 -5.75 -0.02 3.62
C TYR A 12 -7.20 0.47 3.49
N ASP A 13 -7.89 0.05 2.44
CA ASP A 13 -9.25 0.48 2.18
C ASP A 13 -10.21 0.01 3.27
N SER A 14 -9.96 -1.17 3.84
CA SER A 14 -10.83 -1.73 4.87
C SER A 14 -10.50 -1.21 6.27
N GLY A 15 -9.44 -0.41 6.40
CA GLY A 15 -9.04 0.15 7.69
C GLY A 15 -8.17 -0.79 8.52
N LEU A 16 -7.79 -1.94 7.98
CA LEU A 16 -6.90 -2.85 8.70
C LEU A 16 -5.48 -2.30 8.83
N TRP A 17 -5.04 -1.57 7.80
CA TRP A 17 -3.70 -0.98 7.79
C TRP A 17 -3.79 0.53 7.77
N THR A 18 -2.89 1.17 8.49
CA THR A 18 -2.74 2.61 8.43
C THR A 18 -1.83 2.98 7.25
N LYS A 19 -1.83 4.27 6.91
CA LYS A 19 -0.95 4.77 5.85
C LYS A 19 0.51 4.44 6.17
N LYS A 20 0.89 4.52 7.44
CA LYS A 20 2.25 4.23 7.86
C LYS A 20 2.61 2.77 7.59
N GLN A 21 1.65 1.86 7.78
CA GLN A 21 1.89 0.45 7.50
C GLN A 21 2.07 0.21 6.01
N VAL A 22 1.29 0.90 5.17
CA VAL A 22 1.46 0.83 3.73
C VAL A 22 2.83 1.39 3.34
N TYR A 23 3.24 2.48 3.96
CA TYR A 23 4.54 3.08 3.73
C TYR A 23 5.66 2.08 4.02
N ASN A 24 5.54 1.35 5.13
CA ASN A 24 6.55 0.36 5.51
C ASN A 24 6.57 -0.85 4.57
N ALA A 25 5.50 -1.08 3.84
CA ALA A 25 5.43 -2.18 2.89
C ALA A 25 6.14 -1.85 1.57
N VAL A 26 6.44 -0.58 1.34
CA VAL A 26 7.14 -0.17 0.13
C VAL A 26 8.55 -0.78 0.12
N GLY A 27 8.92 -1.35 -1.01
CA GLY A 27 10.21 -2.01 -1.14
C GLY A 27 10.20 -3.47 -0.77
N ARG A 28 9.12 -3.94 -0.12
CA ARG A 28 8.97 -5.35 0.23
C ARG A 28 7.82 -5.99 -0.52
N TRP A 29 6.64 -5.37 -0.43
CA TRP A 29 5.40 -5.90 -0.99
C TRP A 29 4.95 -5.10 -2.20
N ILE A 30 5.20 -3.80 -2.18
CA ILE A 30 4.74 -2.88 -3.21
C ILE A 30 5.87 -1.91 -3.56
N THR A 31 5.67 -1.18 -4.67
CA THR A 31 6.60 -0.12 -5.08
C THR A 31 6.11 1.22 -4.57
N ASN A 32 6.98 2.24 -4.68
CA ASN A 32 6.58 3.59 -4.30
C ASN A 32 5.45 4.12 -5.18
N GLU A 33 5.39 3.71 -6.43
CA GLU A 33 4.30 4.09 -7.31
C GLU A 33 2.99 3.47 -6.85
N GLU A 34 3.04 2.23 -6.42
CA GLU A 34 1.85 1.55 -5.90
C GLU A 34 1.38 2.18 -4.59
N TYR A 35 2.32 2.62 -3.76
CA TYR A 35 1.97 3.35 -2.55
C TYR A 35 1.15 4.59 -2.87
N GLU A 36 1.58 5.34 -3.87
CA GLU A 36 0.87 6.54 -4.27
C GLU A 36 -0.54 6.21 -4.76
N GLN A 37 -0.68 5.14 -5.52
CA GLN A 37 -1.98 4.73 -6.02
C GLN A 37 -2.91 4.27 -4.89
N ILE A 38 -2.37 3.65 -3.87
CA ILE A 38 -3.17 3.14 -2.76
C ILE A 38 -3.59 4.26 -1.83
N THR A 39 -2.66 5.11 -1.43
CA THR A 39 -2.91 6.14 -0.42
C THR A 39 -3.27 7.50 -0.99
N GLY A 40 -2.93 7.74 -2.25
CA GLY A 40 -3.14 9.04 -2.86
C GLY A 40 -2.08 10.06 -2.53
N GLU A 41 -1.00 9.65 -1.87
CA GLU A 41 0.09 10.53 -1.50
C GLU A 41 1.40 10.04 -2.08
N VAL A 42 2.27 10.99 -2.42
CA VAL A 42 3.58 10.65 -2.97
C VAL A 42 4.45 10.03 -1.89
N TYR A 43 5.11 8.93 -2.23
CA TYR A 43 6.05 8.28 -1.32
C TYR A 43 7.32 9.13 -1.18
N LYS A 44 7.71 9.38 0.05
CA LYS A 44 8.93 10.14 0.32
C LYS A 44 9.87 9.40 1.24
#